data_10ac33409f9299319d12aeb290d1e04b
#
_entry.id   10ac33409f9299319d12aeb290d1e04b
#
_cell.length_a   1.000
_cell.length_b   1.000
_cell.length_c   1.000
_cell.angle_alpha   90.00
_cell.angle_beta   90.00
_cell.angle_gamma   90.00
#
_symmetry.space_group_name_H-M   'P 1'
#
loop_
_entity.id
_entity.type
_entity.pdbx_description
1 polymer ?
#
loop_
_entity_poly.entity_id
_entity_poly.type
_entity_poly.pdbx_seq_one_letter_code
_entity_poly.pdbx_strand_id
1 'polypeptide(L)'
;MVASKQIGRTDITLGVGWGRLAGSGLVSNPLAKIDDRFETRDQFTGQGGEFSLGQFFSGNEVGVFGGLSHKLTSVPVIAMLEYNPDRYDKDFRSGVPRPGSPWSAGLTWDALPGVAVTASYQHQEEVGLAFRFSLDSSEEPPRRAPNEFISSYYLSQTD
;
A
#
# COMPACT_ATOMS: atom_id res chain seq x y z
N MET A 1 6.16 9.67 6.66
CA MET A 1 7.06 9.95 5.51
C MET A 1 7.52 8.60 4.96
N VAL A 2 7.49 8.41 3.64
CA VAL A 2 7.84 7.14 2.99
C VAL A 2 8.78 7.43 1.82
N ALA A 3 9.77 6.58 1.63
CA ALA A 3 10.65 6.58 0.47
C ALA A 3 10.70 5.16 -0.11
N SER A 4 10.59 5.06 -1.43
CA SER A 4 10.68 3.78 -2.14
C SER A 4 11.71 3.88 -3.26
N LYS A 5 12.46 2.80 -3.47
CA LYS A 5 13.46 2.72 -4.53
C LYS A 5 13.49 1.32 -5.12
N GLN A 6 13.46 1.27 -6.45
CA GLN A 6 13.70 0.05 -7.19
C GLN A 6 15.19 -0.11 -7.52
N ILE A 7 15.74 -1.26 -7.22
CA ILE A 7 17.12 -1.65 -7.52
C ILE A 7 17.07 -3.00 -8.26
N GLY A 8 17.17 -2.93 -9.58
CA GLY A 8 17.04 -4.10 -10.43
C GLY A 8 15.65 -4.75 -10.30
N ARG A 9 15.58 -5.94 -9.72
CA ARG A 9 14.32 -6.70 -9.50
C ARG A 9 13.77 -6.58 -8.09
N THR A 10 14.37 -5.71 -7.28
CA THR A 10 14.02 -5.52 -5.87
C THR A 10 13.47 -4.13 -5.69
N ASP A 11 12.28 -4.04 -5.09
CA ASP A 11 11.71 -2.80 -4.60
C ASP A 11 11.87 -2.74 -3.09
N ILE A 12 12.41 -1.63 -2.60
CA ILE A 12 12.62 -1.38 -1.18
C ILE A 12 11.80 -0.15 -0.81
N THR A 13 11.02 -0.27 0.23
CA THR A 13 10.24 0.83 0.82
C THR A 13 10.62 0.98 2.27
N LEU A 14 10.93 2.19 2.69
CA LEU A 14 11.19 2.54 4.08
C LEU A 14 10.34 3.76 4.46
N GLY A 15 9.82 3.76 5.66
CA GLY A 15 8.98 4.82 6.15
C GLY A 15 9.17 5.09 7.64
N VAL A 16 8.82 6.30 8.01
CA VAL A 16 8.70 6.74 9.39
C VAL A 16 7.33 7.34 9.62
N GLY A 17 6.72 7.01 10.74
CA GLY A 17 5.38 7.45 11.10
C GLY A 17 5.28 7.83 12.57
N TRP A 18 4.41 8.78 12.85
CA TRP A 18 4.07 9.24 14.19
C TRP A 18 2.66 8.76 14.56
N GLY A 19 2.34 8.86 15.82
CA GLY A 19 1.00 8.54 16.31
C GLY A 19 0.71 7.04 16.35
N ARG A 20 -0.25 6.56 15.56
CA ARG A 20 -0.63 5.15 15.54
C ARG A 20 0.52 4.23 15.12
N LEU A 21 1.29 4.65 14.12
CA LEU A 21 2.43 3.89 13.60
C LEU A 21 3.65 3.87 14.54
N ALA A 22 3.63 4.64 15.62
CA ALA A 22 4.71 4.71 16.61
C ALA A 22 4.57 3.67 17.73
N GLY A 23 3.65 2.72 17.65
CA GLY A 23 3.25 1.82 18.73
C GLY A 23 4.33 0.87 19.27
N SER A 24 5.50 0.76 18.63
CA SER A 24 6.55 -0.18 19.06
C SER A 24 7.62 0.40 20.00
N GLY A 25 7.65 1.72 20.20
CA GLY A 25 8.65 2.35 21.09
C GLY A 25 10.11 2.20 20.66
N LEU A 26 10.36 1.86 19.38
CA LEU A 26 11.71 1.55 18.91
C LEU A 26 12.61 2.77 18.79
N VAL A 27 12.05 3.92 18.48
CA VAL A 27 12.81 5.16 18.25
C VAL A 27 12.12 6.32 18.97
N SER A 28 12.88 7.04 19.80
CA SER A 28 12.41 8.28 20.40
C SER A 28 12.20 9.34 19.29
N ASN A 29 11.15 10.15 19.44
CA ASN A 29 10.85 11.20 18.49
C ASN A 29 12.02 12.21 18.40
N PRO A 30 12.72 12.31 17.26
CA PRO A 30 13.84 13.24 17.14
C PRO A 30 13.39 14.70 17.19
N LEU A 31 12.13 15.00 16.82
CA LEU A 31 11.59 16.36 16.86
C LEU A 31 11.33 16.83 18.30
N ALA A 32 11.01 15.92 19.22
CA ALA A 32 10.88 16.22 20.65
C ALA A 32 12.20 16.73 21.29
N LYS A 33 13.35 16.40 20.67
CA LYS A 33 14.66 16.94 21.10
C LYS A 33 14.92 18.37 20.61
N ILE A 34 14.16 18.83 19.64
CA ILE A 34 14.30 20.16 19.03
C ILE A 34 13.31 21.14 19.68
N ASP A 35 12.08 20.69 19.95
CA ASP A 35 11.03 21.51 20.55
C ASP A 35 10.08 20.61 21.37
N ASP A 36 9.84 20.97 22.63
CA ASP A 36 8.98 20.25 23.59
C ASP A 36 7.52 20.12 23.13
N ARG A 37 7.09 20.97 22.18
CA ARG A 37 5.77 20.86 21.55
C ARG A 37 5.54 19.55 20.80
N PHE A 38 6.62 18.88 20.40
CA PHE A 38 6.56 17.58 19.75
C PHE A 38 6.62 16.40 20.73
N GLU A 39 6.83 16.65 22.04
CA GLU A 39 6.91 15.60 23.04
C GLU A 39 5.51 15.02 23.38
N THR A 40 4.53 15.90 23.54
CA THR A 40 3.18 15.51 23.93
C THR A 40 2.20 15.72 22.80
N ARG A 41 1.31 14.75 22.61
CA ARG A 41 0.19 14.89 21.70
C ARG A 41 -1.00 15.43 22.49
N ASP A 42 -1.38 16.67 22.26
CA ASP A 42 -2.58 17.24 22.84
C ASP A 42 -3.79 16.40 22.42
N GLN A 43 -4.54 15.95 23.40
CA GLN A 43 -5.82 15.29 23.13
C GLN A 43 -6.77 16.36 22.60
N PHE A 44 -7.41 16.06 21.49
CA PHE A 44 -8.40 16.93 20.87
C PHE A 44 -9.45 17.35 21.90
N THR A 45 -9.39 18.59 22.35
CA THR A 45 -10.42 19.21 23.19
C THR A 45 -11.52 19.83 22.30
N GLY A 46 -12.15 19.00 21.50
CA GLY A 46 -13.54 19.12 21.07
C GLY A 46 -14.05 20.39 20.35
N GLN A 47 -13.23 21.34 19.98
CA GLN A 47 -13.67 22.45 19.11
C GLN A 47 -13.11 22.22 17.70
N GLY A 48 -13.97 21.71 16.81
CA GLY A 48 -13.60 21.35 15.45
C GLY A 48 -13.10 22.55 14.65
N GLY A 49 -12.01 22.34 13.88
CA GLY A 49 -11.55 23.25 12.85
C GLY A 49 -10.11 23.74 12.97
N GLU A 50 -9.38 23.43 14.01
CA GLU A 50 -8.00 23.86 14.15
C GLU A 50 -7.05 22.80 13.53
N PHE A 51 -6.44 23.17 12.40
CA PHE A 51 -5.41 22.35 11.75
C PHE A 51 -4.04 22.71 12.32
N SER A 52 -3.49 21.86 13.19
CA SER A 52 -2.15 22.02 13.73
C SER A 52 -1.21 21.01 13.11
N LEU A 53 -0.23 21.46 12.33
CA LEU A 53 0.83 20.62 11.77
C LEU A 53 1.63 19.90 12.87
N GLY A 54 1.81 20.52 14.03
CA GLY A 54 2.52 19.92 15.17
C GLY A 54 1.88 18.61 15.64
N GLN A 55 0.56 18.47 15.56
CA GLN A 55 -0.14 17.27 16.01
C GLN A 55 0.20 16.02 15.18
N PHE A 56 0.58 16.18 13.91
CA PHE A 56 0.94 15.06 13.05
C PHE A 56 2.31 14.47 13.40
N PHE A 57 3.21 15.28 13.98
CA PHE A 57 4.58 14.90 14.28
C PHE A 57 4.86 14.82 15.80
N SER A 58 3.83 14.95 16.62
CA SER A 58 3.94 14.90 18.08
C SER A 58 3.76 13.48 18.64
N GLY A 59 4.33 13.25 19.81
CA GLY A 59 4.38 12.01 20.54
C GLY A 59 5.81 11.61 20.86
N ASN A 60 6.00 10.83 21.93
CA ASN A 60 7.32 10.45 22.43
C ASN A 60 8.08 9.52 21.48
N GLU A 61 7.40 8.88 20.57
CA GLU A 61 7.94 7.79 19.77
C GLU A 61 7.62 7.96 18.28
N VAL A 62 8.50 7.40 17.47
CA VAL A 62 8.37 7.29 16.00
C VAL A 62 8.44 5.82 15.62
N GLY A 63 7.50 5.36 14.82
CA GLY A 63 7.52 4.05 14.21
C GLY A 63 8.33 4.05 12.92
N VAL A 64 9.22 3.07 12.78
CA VAL A 64 9.90 2.79 11.52
C VAL A 64 9.24 1.58 10.90
N PHE A 65 8.81 1.68 9.66
CA PHE A 65 8.19 0.59 8.93
C PHE A 65 8.84 0.45 7.55
N GLY A 66 8.67 -0.69 6.93
CA GLY A 66 9.23 -0.88 5.60
C GLY A 66 8.85 -2.20 4.98
N GLY A 67 9.17 -2.33 3.69
CA GLY A 67 8.90 -3.51 2.92
C GLY A 67 9.98 -3.75 1.87
N LEU A 68 10.12 -5.01 1.52
CA LEU A 68 10.97 -5.48 0.45
C LEU A 68 10.12 -6.37 -0.45
N SER A 69 10.16 -6.14 -1.77
CA SER A 69 9.66 -7.09 -2.74
C SER A 69 10.76 -7.47 -3.73
N HIS A 70 10.85 -8.75 -4.07
CA HIS A 70 11.84 -9.25 -4.99
C HIS A 70 11.21 -10.16 -6.04
N LYS A 71 11.40 -9.82 -7.32
CA LYS A 71 10.94 -10.62 -8.44
C LYS A 71 11.96 -11.70 -8.77
N LEU A 72 11.58 -12.97 -8.59
CA LEU A 72 12.43 -14.12 -8.85
C LEU A 72 12.78 -14.24 -10.34
N THR A 73 13.98 -14.77 -10.61
CA THR A 73 14.52 -14.81 -11.99
C THR A 73 13.96 -15.96 -12.80
N SER A 74 13.74 -17.10 -12.16
CA SER A 74 13.47 -18.37 -12.84
C SER A 74 11.99 -18.74 -12.90
N VAL A 75 11.15 -18.03 -12.15
CA VAL A 75 9.71 -18.29 -12.04
C VAL A 75 8.95 -16.96 -11.93
N PRO A 76 7.71 -16.88 -12.41
CA PRO A 76 6.90 -15.65 -12.31
C PRO A 76 6.36 -15.45 -10.89
N VAL A 77 7.26 -15.37 -9.92
CA VAL A 77 6.93 -15.21 -8.50
C VAL A 77 7.62 -13.97 -7.94
N ILE A 78 6.89 -13.23 -7.13
CA ILE A 78 7.37 -12.10 -6.34
C ILE A 78 7.34 -12.51 -4.88
N ALA A 79 8.49 -12.48 -4.21
CA ALA A 79 8.59 -12.64 -2.76
C ALA A 79 8.50 -11.27 -2.08
N MET A 80 7.76 -11.19 -0.98
CA MET A 80 7.52 -9.97 -0.22
C MET A 80 7.81 -10.20 1.25
N LEU A 81 8.42 -9.19 1.88
CA LEU A 81 8.65 -9.12 3.31
C LEU A 81 8.30 -7.72 3.79
N GLU A 82 7.53 -7.62 4.86
CA GLU A 82 7.08 -6.35 5.44
C GLU A 82 7.37 -6.35 6.93
N TYR A 83 7.79 -5.19 7.42
CA TYR A 83 7.89 -4.85 8.82
C TYR A 83 6.94 -3.71 9.14
N ASN A 84 5.94 -3.97 9.98
CA ASN A 84 4.95 -3.01 10.46
C ASN A 84 4.92 -3.00 11.99
N PRO A 85 5.39 -1.93 12.65
CA PRO A 85 5.45 -1.85 14.10
C PRO A 85 4.11 -1.53 14.78
N ASP A 86 3.01 -1.35 14.02
CA ASP A 86 1.71 -1.05 14.59
C ASP A 86 1.23 -2.21 15.46
N ARG A 87 1.06 -1.96 16.76
CA ARG A 87 0.55 -2.95 17.72
C ARG A 87 -0.96 -2.88 17.90
N TYR A 88 -1.63 -1.99 17.20
CA TYR A 88 -3.08 -1.77 17.32
C TYR A 88 -3.55 -1.49 18.76
N ASP A 89 -2.66 -0.99 19.63
CA ASP A 89 -2.95 -0.78 21.07
C ASP A 89 -4.16 0.14 21.30
N LYS A 90 -4.43 1.05 20.38
CA LYS A 90 -5.61 1.92 20.45
C LYS A 90 -6.90 1.18 20.09
N ASP A 91 -6.81 0.16 19.27
CA ASP A 91 -7.95 -0.65 18.82
C ASP A 91 -8.19 -1.84 19.74
N PHE A 92 -7.21 -2.21 20.59
CA PHE A 92 -7.33 -3.29 21.56
C PHE A 92 -8.52 -3.09 22.52
N ARG A 93 -8.84 -1.84 22.87
CA ARG A 93 -10.04 -1.52 23.67
C ARG A 93 -11.34 -1.89 22.95
N SER A 94 -11.30 -2.07 21.65
CA SER A 94 -12.42 -2.49 20.78
C SER A 94 -12.44 -3.99 20.52
N GLY A 95 -11.60 -4.79 21.19
CA GLY A 95 -11.55 -6.24 21.04
C GLY A 95 -10.70 -6.74 19.86
N VAL A 96 -9.92 -5.87 19.22
CA VAL A 96 -8.98 -6.28 18.16
C VAL A 96 -7.77 -6.96 18.79
N PRO A 97 -7.41 -8.19 18.37
CA PRO A 97 -6.23 -8.89 18.88
C PRO A 97 -4.94 -8.09 18.59
N ARG A 98 -3.97 -8.20 19.49
CA ARG A 98 -2.62 -7.68 19.24
C ARG A 98 -1.90 -8.59 18.25
N PRO A 99 -1.20 -8.03 17.24
CA PRO A 99 -0.38 -8.85 16.38
C PRO A 99 0.75 -9.51 17.14
N GLY A 100 0.98 -10.80 16.92
CA GLY A 100 2.04 -11.57 17.57
C GLY A 100 3.44 -11.15 17.13
N SER A 101 3.57 -10.61 15.90
CA SER A 101 4.83 -10.17 15.32
C SER A 101 4.64 -8.95 14.42
N PRO A 102 5.64 -8.05 14.33
CA PRO A 102 5.64 -6.95 13.37
C PRO A 102 5.96 -7.38 11.94
N TRP A 103 6.28 -8.66 11.71
CA TRP A 103 6.69 -9.17 10.42
C TRP A 103 5.56 -9.86 9.68
N SER A 104 5.49 -9.60 8.37
CA SER A 104 4.62 -10.30 7.43
C SER A 104 5.43 -10.70 6.20
N ALA A 105 5.12 -11.86 5.64
CA ALA A 105 5.75 -12.35 4.43
C ALA A 105 4.70 -12.82 3.43
N GLY A 106 5.01 -12.74 2.13
CA GLY A 106 4.08 -13.16 1.08
C GLY A 106 4.80 -13.60 -0.19
N LEU A 107 4.07 -14.38 -0.97
CA LEU A 107 4.47 -14.82 -2.30
C LEU A 107 3.32 -14.54 -3.25
N THR A 108 3.57 -13.81 -4.32
CA THR A 108 2.62 -13.62 -5.41
C THR A 108 3.12 -14.38 -6.63
N TRP A 109 2.30 -15.27 -7.15
CA TRP A 109 2.54 -16.00 -8.38
C TRP A 109 1.65 -15.45 -9.50
N ASP A 110 2.27 -14.93 -10.56
CA ASP A 110 1.59 -14.54 -11.79
C ASP A 110 1.34 -15.81 -12.63
N ALA A 111 0.20 -16.47 -12.37
CA ALA A 111 -0.12 -17.78 -12.92
C ALA A 111 -0.39 -17.74 -14.44
N LEU A 112 -1.09 -16.68 -14.90
CA LEU A 112 -1.47 -16.43 -16.29
C LEU A 112 -1.50 -14.92 -16.54
N PRO A 113 -1.47 -14.45 -17.79
CA PRO A 113 -1.72 -13.05 -18.11
C PRO A 113 -3.03 -12.58 -17.48
N GLY A 114 -2.96 -11.57 -16.65
CA GLY A 114 -4.12 -11.03 -15.94
C GLY A 114 -4.60 -11.82 -14.72
N VAL A 115 -3.94 -12.92 -14.32
CA VAL A 115 -4.31 -13.74 -13.16
C VAL A 115 -3.13 -13.90 -12.23
N ALA A 116 -3.25 -13.46 -11.00
CA ALA A 116 -2.24 -13.66 -9.96
C ALA A 116 -2.86 -14.25 -8.69
N VAL A 117 -2.07 -15.08 -8.01
CA VAL A 117 -2.41 -15.68 -6.72
C VAL A 117 -1.37 -15.24 -5.70
N THR A 118 -1.83 -14.73 -4.58
CA THR A 118 -0.97 -14.31 -3.47
C THR A 118 -1.28 -15.17 -2.25
N ALA A 119 -0.24 -15.78 -1.70
CA ALA A 119 -0.27 -16.39 -0.37
C ALA A 119 0.52 -15.51 0.59
N SER A 120 -0.02 -15.23 1.76
CA SER A 120 0.63 -14.40 2.77
C SER A 120 0.54 -15.02 4.16
N TYR A 121 1.56 -14.76 4.96
CA TYR A 121 1.59 -15.06 6.38
C TYR A 121 1.86 -13.75 7.13
N GLN A 122 0.91 -13.34 7.94
CA GLN A 122 0.91 -12.03 8.56
C GLN A 122 0.97 -12.16 10.07
N HIS A 123 1.80 -11.33 10.70
CA HIS A 123 1.90 -11.19 12.16
C HIS A 123 2.14 -12.50 12.93
N GLN A 124 2.61 -13.56 12.26
CA GLN A 124 2.79 -14.92 12.80
C GLN A 124 1.51 -15.64 13.23
N GLU A 125 0.33 -15.14 12.87
CA GLU A 125 -0.96 -15.70 13.31
C GLU A 125 -1.93 -15.92 12.17
N GLU A 126 -1.81 -15.15 11.06
CA GLU A 126 -2.78 -15.16 9.99
C GLU A 126 -2.20 -15.65 8.67
N VAL A 127 -2.92 -16.57 8.04
CA VAL A 127 -2.64 -17.01 6.66
C VAL A 127 -3.67 -16.39 5.74
N GLY A 128 -3.21 -15.65 4.75
CA GLY A 128 -4.04 -15.02 3.73
C GLY A 128 -3.86 -15.68 2.36
N LEU A 129 -4.94 -15.81 1.61
CA LEU A 129 -4.95 -16.20 0.21
C LEU A 129 -5.77 -15.18 -0.59
N ALA A 130 -5.17 -14.59 -1.63
CA ALA A 130 -5.83 -13.63 -2.49
C ALA A 130 -5.70 -13.99 -3.96
N PHE A 131 -6.74 -13.73 -4.73
CA PHE A 131 -6.78 -13.89 -6.18
C PHE A 131 -6.99 -12.53 -6.80
N ARG A 132 -6.14 -12.16 -7.77
CA ARG A 132 -6.25 -10.94 -8.54
C ARG A 132 -6.54 -11.27 -9.99
N PHE A 133 -7.59 -10.66 -10.53
CA PHE A 133 -7.93 -10.69 -11.94
C PHE A 133 -7.81 -9.28 -12.50
N SER A 134 -7.06 -9.09 -13.57
CA SER A 134 -6.94 -7.82 -14.28
C SER A 134 -7.33 -8.01 -15.74
N LEU A 135 -8.21 -7.15 -16.21
CA LEU A 135 -8.62 -7.09 -17.62
C LEU A 135 -8.04 -5.80 -18.20
N ASP A 136 -7.26 -5.95 -19.26
CA ASP A 136 -6.77 -4.80 -20.02
C ASP A 136 -7.80 -4.45 -21.09
N SER A 137 -8.48 -3.32 -20.91
CA SER A 137 -9.44 -2.80 -21.90
C SER A 137 -8.83 -1.78 -22.86
N SER A 138 -7.51 -1.63 -22.85
CA SER A 138 -6.78 -0.67 -23.67
C SER A 138 -6.59 -1.15 -25.12
N GLU A 139 -6.85 -2.40 -25.44
CA GLU A 139 -7.01 -2.82 -26.82
C GLU A 139 -8.29 -2.17 -27.36
N GLU A 140 -8.12 -1.08 -28.14
CA GLU A 140 -9.23 -0.55 -28.94
C GLU A 140 -9.84 -1.72 -29.73
N PRO A 141 -11.16 -1.97 -29.59
CA PRO A 141 -11.80 -2.96 -30.45
C PRO A 141 -11.50 -2.53 -31.89
N PRO A 142 -11.20 -3.50 -32.81
CA PRO A 142 -10.86 -3.16 -34.17
C PRO A 142 -11.93 -2.20 -34.69
N ARG A 143 -11.52 -1.00 -35.08
CA ARG A 143 -12.43 0.00 -35.67
C ARG A 143 -13.15 -0.73 -36.81
N ARG A 144 -14.46 -0.86 -36.69
CA ARG A 144 -15.26 -1.32 -37.80
C ARG A 144 -14.92 -0.43 -38.96
N ALA A 145 -14.43 -1.03 -40.07
CA ALA A 145 -14.26 -0.31 -41.29
C ALA A 145 -15.57 0.43 -41.59
N PRO A 146 -15.51 1.69 -42.00
CA PRO A 146 -16.70 2.42 -42.39
C PRO A 146 -17.46 1.52 -43.38
N ASN A 147 -18.74 1.27 -43.09
CA ASN A 147 -19.57 0.42 -43.94
C ASN A 147 -19.47 0.94 -45.38
N GLU A 148 -18.76 0.22 -46.24
CA GLU A 148 -18.69 0.52 -47.68
C GLU A 148 -20.08 0.51 -48.34
N PHE A 149 -21.09 -0.01 -47.63
CA PHE A 149 -22.48 -0.05 -48.10
C PHE A 149 -23.18 1.33 -48.23
N ILE A 150 -22.67 2.38 -47.61
CA ILE A 150 -23.30 3.70 -47.68
C ILE A 150 -22.79 4.50 -48.90
N SER A 151 -21.58 4.24 -49.39
CA SER A 151 -21.05 4.97 -50.56
C SER A 151 -21.64 4.50 -51.88
N SER A 152 -22.05 3.23 -51.98
CA SER A 152 -22.65 2.70 -53.22
C SER A 152 -24.10 3.12 -53.44
N TYR A 153 -24.83 3.46 -52.36
CA TYR A 153 -26.24 3.87 -52.48
C TYR A 153 -26.42 5.31 -52.99
N TYR A 154 -25.46 6.18 -52.74
CA TYR A 154 -25.53 7.58 -53.19
C TYR A 154 -25.02 7.80 -54.62
N LEU A 155 -24.25 6.86 -55.21
CA LEU A 155 -23.73 6.99 -56.58
C LEU A 155 -24.69 6.44 -57.64
N SER A 156 -25.76 5.71 -57.25
CA SER A 156 -26.74 5.17 -58.19
C SER A 156 -27.99 6.07 -58.41
N GLN A 157 -28.03 7.26 -57.80
CA GLN A 157 -29.16 8.19 -57.94
C GLN A 157 -28.84 9.48 -58.72
N THR A 158 -27.71 9.55 -59.45
CA THR A 158 -27.28 10.72 -60.22
C THR A 158 -27.18 10.46 -61.74
N ASP A 159 -27.91 9.46 -62.27
CA ASP A 159 -28.11 9.28 -63.72
C ASP A 159 -29.58 9.46 -64.07
#